data_f5efe56a9c2db393a2da3ebfb2bbe42a
#
_entry.id   f5efe56a9c2db393a2da3ebfb2bbe42a
#
_cell.length_a   1.000
_cell.length_b   1.000
_cell.length_c   1.000
_cell.angle_alpha   90.00
_cell.angle_beta   90.00
_cell.angle_gamma   90.00
#
_symmetry.space_group_name_H-M   'P 1'
#
loop_
_entity.id
_entity.type
_entity.pdbx_description
1 polymer ?
#
loop_
_entity_poly.entity_id
_entity_poly.type
_entity_poly.pdbx_seq_one_letter_code
_entity_poly.pdbx_strand_id
1 'polypeptide(L)'
;MLKLIEYPPESYDRIIAIAATSEGFSRVEIGRHRWADIMPMWNMSRKGFEELYEQVHKKSSGLIPSFEDIWRLTGGNPEMLENLVRFNWVVDRVVERIIKSKKLESFTASLSIDEKKWLLESVEDPDTLFTRERMSLLNKLVELNLVIDDIPWRKEYLWIDEPPLEKDLELGVGKLVAWQTPLHREAIKMTLKSSK
;
A
#
# COMPACT_ATOMS: atom_id res chain seq x y z
N MET A 1 -24.72 9.84 0.84
CA MET A 1 -24.83 8.37 0.88
C MET A 1 -25.30 7.88 2.27
N LEU A 2 -24.65 8.20 3.37
CA LEU A 2 -25.02 7.75 4.73
C LEU A 2 -26.48 8.06 5.12
N LYS A 3 -26.99 9.27 4.81
CA LYS A 3 -28.39 9.63 5.07
C LYS A 3 -29.40 8.71 4.36
N LEU A 4 -29.08 8.18 3.18
CA LEU A 4 -29.95 7.24 2.47
C LEU A 4 -29.95 5.85 3.09
N ILE A 5 -28.84 5.49 3.78
CA ILE A 5 -28.76 4.22 4.52
C ILE A 5 -29.54 4.31 5.82
N GLU A 6 -29.42 5.45 6.54
CA GLU A 6 -30.13 5.70 7.79
C GLU A 6 -31.63 5.93 7.59
N TYR A 7 -32.00 6.59 6.50
CA TYR A 7 -33.37 6.97 6.16
C TYR A 7 -33.68 6.57 4.71
N PRO A 8 -33.86 5.26 4.42
CA PRO A 8 -34.20 4.81 3.08
C PRO A 8 -35.55 5.37 2.67
N PRO A 9 -35.73 5.75 1.38
CA PRO A 9 -37.05 6.12 0.86
C PRO A 9 -38.05 4.98 1.05
N GLU A 10 -39.31 5.30 1.30
CA GLU A 10 -40.41 4.32 1.54
C GLU A 10 -40.57 3.27 0.41
N SER A 11 -40.04 3.57 -0.77
CA SER A 11 -40.09 2.67 -1.95
C SER A 11 -39.00 1.57 -1.93
N TYR A 12 -38.10 1.54 -0.90
CA TYR A 12 -37.02 0.57 -0.81
C TYR A 12 -37.02 -0.15 0.52
N ASP A 13 -37.03 -1.48 0.50
CA ASP A 13 -36.92 -2.32 1.69
C ASP A 13 -35.50 -2.34 2.27
N ARG A 14 -34.49 -2.17 1.39
CA ARG A 14 -33.07 -2.21 1.76
C ARG A 14 -32.22 -1.40 0.79
N ILE A 15 -31.23 -0.67 1.33
CA ILE A 15 -30.16 -0.03 0.55
C ILE A 15 -28.83 -0.62 1.03
N ILE A 16 -28.03 -1.12 0.09
CA ILE A 16 -26.64 -1.52 0.31
C ILE A 16 -25.78 -0.58 -0.53
N ALA A 17 -24.83 0.10 0.13
CA ALA A 17 -23.85 0.95 -0.55
C ALA A 17 -22.46 0.33 -0.39
N ILE A 18 -21.77 0.11 -1.50
CA ILE A 18 -20.39 -0.36 -1.53
C ILE A 18 -19.51 0.81 -1.97
N ALA A 19 -18.51 1.15 -1.16
CA ALA A 19 -17.53 2.17 -1.49
C ALA A 19 -16.13 1.55 -1.38
N ALA A 20 -15.28 1.80 -2.36
CA ALA A 20 -13.88 1.42 -2.34
C ALA A 20 -13.00 2.67 -2.20
N THR A 21 -11.95 2.58 -1.41
CA THR A 21 -10.93 3.62 -1.26
C THR A 21 -9.56 2.99 -1.12
N SER A 22 -8.53 3.63 -1.67
CA SER A 22 -7.13 3.26 -1.48
C SER A 22 -6.44 4.11 -0.41
N GLU A 23 -7.16 5.04 0.22
CA GLU A 23 -6.60 5.97 1.20
C GLU A 23 -6.75 5.42 2.62
N GLY A 24 -5.62 5.22 3.32
CA GLY A 24 -5.60 4.73 4.69
C GLY A 24 -6.38 5.63 5.67
N PHE A 25 -6.39 6.94 5.45
CA PHE A 25 -7.14 7.89 6.28
C PHE A 25 -8.66 7.72 6.17
N SER A 26 -9.17 7.37 5.00
CA SER A 26 -10.61 7.12 4.79
C SER A 26 -11.15 6.00 5.68
N ARG A 27 -10.32 5.01 6.04
CA ARG A 27 -10.69 3.92 6.94
C ARG A 27 -11.10 4.44 8.32
N VAL A 28 -10.35 5.40 8.87
CA VAL A 28 -10.61 5.99 10.18
C VAL A 28 -11.94 6.74 10.17
N GLU A 29 -12.20 7.54 9.14
CA GLU A 29 -13.42 8.31 9.00
C GLU A 29 -14.66 7.42 8.81
N ILE A 30 -14.54 6.40 7.95
CA ILE A 30 -15.64 5.46 7.68
C ILE A 30 -15.93 4.59 8.93
N GLY A 31 -14.89 4.13 9.63
CA GLY A 31 -15.01 3.27 10.81
C GLY A 31 -15.72 3.92 12.01
N ARG A 32 -15.89 5.25 12.00
CA ARG A 32 -16.71 5.96 13.01
C ARG A 32 -18.21 5.75 12.83
N HIS A 33 -18.65 5.22 11.70
CA HIS A 33 -20.06 5.00 11.42
C HIS A 33 -20.47 3.57 11.78
N ARG A 34 -21.41 3.44 12.71
CA ARG A 34 -21.92 2.14 13.20
C ARG A 34 -22.51 1.21 12.13
N TRP A 35 -22.83 1.74 10.95
CA TRP A 35 -23.39 1.00 9.82
C TRP A 35 -22.35 0.63 8.76
N ALA A 36 -21.09 0.99 8.98
CA ALA A 36 -20.02 0.68 8.06
C ALA A 36 -19.30 -0.60 8.52
N ASP A 37 -19.23 -1.55 7.61
CA ASP A 37 -18.35 -2.71 7.73
C ASP A 37 -17.17 -2.49 6.78
N ILE A 38 -15.95 -2.55 7.33
CA ILE A 38 -14.72 -2.28 6.57
C ILE A 38 -14.01 -3.60 6.37
N MET A 39 -13.95 -4.03 5.10
CA MET A 39 -13.15 -5.17 4.70
C MET A 39 -11.96 -4.70 3.88
N PRO A 40 -10.72 -4.94 4.31
CA PRO A 40 -9.55 -4.63 3.51
C PRO A 40 -9.44 -5.59 2.31
N MET A 41 -8.88 -5.07 1.24
CA MET A 41 -8.43 -5.86 0.10
C MET A 41 -6.93 -5.64 -0.05
N TRP A 42 -6.16 -6.73 -0.04
CA TRP A 42 -4.72 -6.65 -0.26
C TRP A 42 -4.40 -6.56 -1.75
N ASN A 43 -3.12 -6.47 -2.07
CA ASN A 43 -2.64 -6.67 -3.43
C ASN A 43 -3.09 -8.06 -3.95
N MET A 44 -3.03 -8.28 -5.25
CA MET A 44 -3.45 -9.54 -5.86
C MET A 44 -2.69 -10.73 -5.28
N SER A 45 -3.37 -11.86 -5.15
CA SER A 45 -2.73 -13.14 -4.86
C SER A 45 -1.64 -13.44 -5.90
N ARG A 46 -0.64 -14.22 -5.50
CA ARG A 46 0.47 -14.56 -6.40
C ARG A 46 -0.01 -15.16 -7.72
N LYS A 47 -1.00 -16.06 -7.66
CA LYS A 47 -1.59 -16.70 -8.84
C LYS A 47 -2.31 -15.68 -9.72
N GLY A 48 -3.17 -14.84 -9.13
CA GLY A 48 -3.90 -13.82 -9.89
C GLY A 48 -2.97 -12.80 -10.54
N PHE A 49 -1.91 -12.41 -9.83
CA PHE A 49 -0.91 -11.49 -10.37
C PHE A 49 -0.06 -12.14 -11.49
N GLU A 50 0.25 -13.44 -11.39
CA GLU A 50 0.93 -14.19 -12.45
C GLU A 50 0.10 -14.22 -13.73
N GLU A 51 -1.19 -14.52 -13.63
CA GLU A 51 -2.12 -14.47 -14.76
C GLU A 51 -2.18 -13.08 -15.42
N LEU A 52 -2.20 -12.01 -14.62
CA LEU A 52 -2.15 -10.63 -15.11
C LEU A 52 -0.81 -10.33 -15.80
N TYR A 53 0.31 -10.72 -15.17
CA TYR A 53 1.64 -10.54 -15.73
C TYR A 53 1.78 -11.23 -17.08
N GLU A 54 1.30 -12.49 -17.22
CA GLU A 54 1.32 -13.19 -18.50
C GLU A 54 0.55 -12.48 -19.61
N GLN A 55 -0.62 -11.89 -19.27
CA GLN A 55 -1.40 -11.11 -20.24
C GLN A 55 -0.65 -9.86 -20.71
N VAL A 56 0.03 -9.19 -19.78
CA VAL A 56 0.88 -8.03 -20.05
C VAL A 56 2.09 -8.44 -20.88
N HIS A 57 2.77 -9.53 -20.49
CA HIS A 57 3.93 -10.07 -21.17
C HIS A 57 3.64 -10.38 -22.65
N LYS A 58 2.50 -11.03 -22.94
CA LYS A 58 2.06 -11.34 -24.33
C LYS A 58 1.87 -10.10 -25.21
N LYS A 59 1.55 -8.95 -24.60
CA LYS A 59 1.28 -7.68 -25.31
C LYS A 59 2.49 -6.74 -25.35
N SER A 60 3.51 -7.02 -24.58
CA SER A 60 4.70 -6.19 -24.46
C SER A 60 5.77 -6.65 -25.46
N SER A 61 6.64 -5.73 -25.87
CA SER A 61 7.77 -5.99 -26.75
C SER A 61 9.08 -5.60 -26.06
N GLY A 62 10.17 -6.27 -26.39
CA GLY A 62 11.49 -6.00 -25.82
C GLY A 62 11.88 -6.97 -24.71
N LEU A 63 12.89 -6.58 -23.93
CA LEU A 63 13.39 -7.36 -22.81
C LEU A 63 12.45 -7.14 -21.60
N ILE A 64 11.71 -8.17 -21.24
CA ILE A 64 10.76 -8.12 -20.13
C ILE A 64 11.39 -8.87 -18.94
N PRO A 65 11.41 -8.27 -17.73
CA PRO A 65 11.93 -8.95 -16.54
C PRO A 65 11.11 -10.20 -16.19
N SER A 66 11.70 -11.13 -15.46
CA SER A 66 11.00 -12.34 -15.03
C SER A 66 9.82 -12.03 -14.10
N PHE A 67 8.86 -12.96 -14.03
CA PHE A 67 7.75 -12.84 -13.06
C PHE A 67 8.25 -12.65 -11.62
N GLU A 68 9.27 -13.41 -11.23
CA GLU A 68 9.84 -13.31 -9.88
C GLU A 68 10.40 -11.93 -9.56
N ASP A 69 11.10 -11.32 -10.51
CA ASP A 69 11.62 -9.96 -10.34
C ASP A 69 10.49 -8.95 -10.19
N ILE A 70 9.44 -9.08 -11.02
CA ILE A 70 8.28 -8.19 -10.97
C ILE A 70 7.49 -8.39 -9.68
N TRP A 71 7.31 -9.65 -9.23
CA TRP A 71 6.66 -9.95 -7.96
C TRP A 71 7.40 -9.29 -6.78
N ARG A 72 8.72 -9.44 -6.70
CA ARG A 72 9.56 -8.82 -5.66
C ARG A 72 9.52 -7.30 -5.66
N LEU A 73 9.34 -6.67 -6.82
CA LEU A 73 9.25 -5.22 -6.94
C LEU A 73 7.86 -4.68 -6.57
N THR A 74 6.81 -5.39 -6.94
CA THR A 74 5.43 -4.89 -6.86
C THR A 74 4.64 -5.42 -5.68
N GLY A 75 5.02 -6.59 -5.14
CA GLY A 75 4.24 -7.29 -4.11
C GLY A 75 2.82 -7.64 -4.56
N GLY A 76 2.64 -7.89 -5.86
CA GLY A 76 1.32 -8.20 -6.45
C GLY A 76 0.45 -6.97 -6.72
N ASN A 77 0.99 -5.76 -6.68
CA ASN A 77 0.23 -4.54 -6.93
C ASN A 77 0.08 -4.26 -8.43
N PRO A 78 -1.16 -4.24 -8.97
CA PRO A 78 -1.38 -4.08 -10.41
C PRO A 78 -1.04 -2.68 -10.92
N GLU A 79 -1.19 -1.62 -10.10
CA GLU A 79 -0.80 -0.27 -10.48
C GLU A 79 0.72 -0.16 -10.67
N MET A 80 1.49 -0.82 -9.81
CA MET A 80 2.94 -0.83 -9.94
C MET A 80 3.38 -1.61 -11.18
N LEU A 81 2.70 -2.70 -11.54
CA LEU A 81 2.93 -3.40 -12.80
C LEU A 81 2.65 -2.48 -14.00
N GLU A 82 1.51 -1.77 -14.01
CA GLU A 82 1.20 -0.80 -15.06
C GLU A 82 2.27 0.29 -15.18
N ASN A 83 2.74 0.81 -14.04
CA ASN A 83 3.80 1.81 -14.04
C ASN A 83 5.13 1.26 -14.61
N LEU A 84 5.52 0.03 -14.27
CA LEU A 84 6.69 -0.61 -14.85
C LEU A 84 6.59 -0.75 -16.37
N VAL A 85 5.45 -1.20 -16.87
CA VAL A 85 5.17 -1.28 -18.31
C VAL A 85 5.27 0.09 -18.97
N ARG A 86 4.60 1.10 -18.40
CA ARG A 86 4.60 2.49 -18.92
C ARG A 86 6.00 3.08 -19.01
N PHE A 87 6.90 2.72 -18.12
CA PHE A 87 8.29 3.16 -18.12
C PHE A 87 9.27 2.16 -18.77
N ASN A 88 8.76 1.26 -19.62
CA ASN A 88 9.56 0.25 -20.31
C ASN A 88 10.43 -0.58 -19.35
N TRP A 89 9.85 -0.97 -18.20
CA TRP A 89 10.49 -1.79 -17.15
C TRP A 89 11.70 -1.14 -16.47
N VAL A 90 11.89 0.17 -16.63
CA VAL A 90 12.95 0.92 -15.95
C VAL A 90 12.51 1.27 -14.53
N VAL A 91 12.96 0.47 -13.57
CA VAL A 91 12.59 0.55 -12.16
C VAL A 91 12.86 1.94 -11.56
N ASP A 92 14.04 2.51 -11.86
CA ASP A 92 14.44 3.83 -11.32
C ASP A 92 13.44 4.93 -11.69
N ARG A 93 12.85 4.89 -12.88
CA ARG A 93 11.83 5.86 -13.31
C ARG A 93 10.53 5.72 -12.51
N VAL A 94 10.15 4.50 -12.15
CA VAL A 94 8.99 4.26 -11.31
C VAL A 94 9.25 4.80 -9.90
N VAL A 95 10.42 4.51 -9.34
CA VAL A 95 10.84 5.01 -8.02
C VAL A 95 10.90 6.54 -8.01
N GLU A 96 11.51 7.19 -9.01
CA GLU A 96 11.54 8.65 -9.15
C GLU A 96 10.12 9.24 -9.24
N ARG A 97 9.20 8.58 -9.96
CA ARG A 97 7.80 8.99 -10.02
C ARG A 97 7.15 8.96 -8.63
N ILE A 98 7.37 7.89 -7.84
CA ILE A 98 6.86 7.78 -6.47
C ILE A 98 7.44 8.93 -5.62
N ILE A 99 8.75 9.15 -5.66
CA ILE A 99 9.43 10.23 -4.93
C ILE A 99 8.78 11.58 -5.22
N LYS A 100 8.57 11.89 -6.50
CA LYS A 100 7.99 13.16 -6.93
C LYS A 100 6.51 13.28 -6.57
N SER A 101 5.70 12.26 -6.86
CA SER A 101 4.25 12.30 -6.62
C SER A 101 3.91 12.39 -5.13
N LYS A 102 4.67 11.71 -4.29
CA LYS A 102 4.52 11.72 -2.82
C LYS A 102 5.33 12.83 -2.13
N LYS A 103 6.09 13.65 -2.89
CA LYS A 103 6.95 14.74 -2.37
C LYS A 103 7.92 14.27 -1.28
N LEU A 104 8.53 13.09 -1.48
CA LEU A 104 9.31 12.41 -0.45
C LEU A 104 10.56 13.19 -0.03
N GLU A 105 11.17 13.97 -0.93
CA GLU A 105 12.33 14.83 -0.61
C GLU A 105 11.95 15.88 0.44
N SER A 106 10.83 16.58 0.24
CA SER A 106 10.33 17.58 1.20
C SER A 106 9.90 16.90 2.51
N PHE A 107 9.25 15.75 2.42
CA PHE A 107 8.85 14.97 3.59
C PHE A 107 10.08 14.58 4.43
N THR A 108 11.07 13.93 3.83
CA THR A 108 12.27 13.50 4.57
C THR A 108 13.11 14.67 5.09
N ALA A 109 13.14 15.81 4.38
CA ALA A 109 13.80 17.02 4.85
C ALA A 109 13.13 17.61 6.11
N SER A 110 11.83 17.42 6.27
CA SER A 110 11.06 17.90 7.44
C SER A 110 11.19 17.03 8.68
N LEU A 111 11.75 15.83 8.55
CA LEU A 111 11.87 14.87 9.65
C LEU A 111 13.05 15.22 10.57
N SER A 112 12.87 15.01 11.88
CA SER A 112 13.94 15.05 12.86
C SER A 112 14.97 13.93 12.61
N ILE A 113 16.11 14.03 13.29
CA ILE A 113 17.18 12.99 13.21
C ILE A 113 16.63 11.63 13.67
N ASP A 114 15.87 11.61 14.75
CA ASP A 114 15.27 10.38 15.29
C ASP A 114 14.21 9.80 14.33
N GLU A 115 13.34 10.64 13.79
CA GLU A 115 12.36 10.18 12.80
C GLU A 115 13.02 9.60 11.55
N LYS A 116 14.12 10.19 11.06
CA LYS A 116 14.90 9.62 9.94
C LYS A 116 15.50 8.26 10.28
N LYS A 117 16.00 8.09 11.51
CA LYS A 117 16.50 6.81 12.00
C LYS A 117 15.39 5.77 12.07
N TRP A 118 14.24 6.10 12.65
CA TRP A 118 13.08 5.21 12.72
C TRP A 118 12.54 4.84 11.34
N LEU A 119 12.53 5.80 10.41
CA LEU A 119 12.15 5.55 9.03
C LEU A 119 13.11 4.58 8.34
N LEU A 120 14.42 4.69 8.60
CA LEU A 120 15.41 3.74 8.08
C LEU A 120 15.23 2.34 8.68
N GLU A 121 14.96 2.24 9.98
CA GLU A 121 14.66 0.96 10.65
C GLU A 121 13.41 0.29 10.06
N SER A 122 12.38 1.08 9.72
CA SER A 122 11.14 0.58 9.13
C SER A 122 11.29 0.05 7.70
N VAL A 123 12.35 0.44 6.99
CA VAL A 123 12.69 -0.14 5.69
C VAL A 123 13.02 -1.63 5.82
N GLU A 124 13.65 -2.03 6.93
CA GLU A 124 13.99 -3.43 7.20
C GLU A 124 12.82 -4.18 7.85
N ASP A 125 12.14 -3.57 8.83
CA ASP A 125 10.96 -4.14 9.49
C ASP A 125 9.93 -3.05 9.76
N PRO A 126 8.80 -3.01 9.02
CA PRO A 126 7.79 -1.96 9.17
C PRO A 126 7.09 -1.98 10.54
N ASP A 127 7.05 -3.11 11.24
CA ASP A 127 6.46 -3.19 12.59
C ASP A 127 7.21 -2.35 13.62
N THR A 128 8.46 -1.97 13.35
CA THR A 128 9.21 -1.05 14.21
C THR A 128 8.53 0.30 14.37
N LEU A 129 7.66 0.70 13.43
CA LEU A 129 6.86 1.93 13.52
C LEU A 129 5.72 1.84 14.54
N PHE A 130 5.26 0.64 14.87
CA PHE A 130 4.08 0.46 15.72
C PHE A 130 4.43 0.56 17.21
N THR A 131 4.95 1.72 17.62
CA THR A 131 5.28 2.05 19.01
C THR A 131 4.73 3.43 19.35
N ARG A 132 4.43 3.67 20.64
CA ARG A 132 3.87 4.95 21.10
C ARG A 132 4.69 6.16 20.65
N GLU A 133 6.00 6.06 20.68
CA GLU A 133 6.91 7.15 20.34
C GLU A 133 6.93 7.47 18.85
N ARG A 134 6.65 6.47 18.00
CA ARG A 134 6.74 6.56 16.54
C ARG A 134 5.39 6.76 15.85
N MET A 135 4.29 6.78 16.61
CA MET A 135 2.93 6.93 16.05
C MET A 135 2.77 8.20 15.19
N SER A 136 3.45 9.29 15.57
CA SER A 136 3.41 10.52 14.76
C SER A 136 4.01 10.30 13.36
N LEU A 137 5.13 9.59 13.27
CA LEU A 137 5.75 9.24 12.00
C LEU A 137 4.87 8.24 11.22
N LEU A 138 4.35 7.21 11.90
CA LEU A 138 3.46 6.23 11.28
C LEU A 138 2.26 6.91 10.64
N ASN A 139 1.58 7.81 11.35
CA ASN A 139 0.43 8.56 10.82
C ASN A 139 0.80 9.37 9.57
N LYS A 140 1.94 10.05 9.56
CA LYS A 140 2.44 10.78 8.37
C LYS A 140 2.63 9.83 7.17
N LEU A 141 3.15 8.63 7.39
CA LEU A 141 3.36 7.64 6.33
C LEU A 141 2.05 7.06 5.81
N VAL A 142 1.05 6.87 6.68
CA VAL A 142 -0.31 6.47 6.30
C VAL A 142 -0.99 7.57 5.49
N GLU A 143 -0.90 8.84 5.90
CA GLU A 143 -1.44 9.99 5.17
C GLU A 143 -0.82 10.14 3.78
N LEU A 144 0.48 9.85 3.64
CA LEU A 144 1.15 9.80 2.35
C LEU A 144 0.81 8.56 1.52
N ASN A 145 0.02 7.65 2.09
CA ASN A 145 -0.30 6.36 1.49
C ASN A 145 0.97 5.58 1.08
N LEU A 146 1.93 5.51 1.99
CA LEU A 146 3.18 4.76 1.85
C LEU A 146 3.12 3.44 2.61
N VAL A 147 2.44 3.43 3.74
CA VAL A 147 2.24 2.25 4.58
C VAL A 147 0.76 2.09 4.94
N ILE A 148 0.42 0.87 5.33
CA ILE A 148 -0.85 0.51 5.95
C ILE A 148 -0.53 0.10 7.38
N ASP A 149 -1.27 0.63 8.33
CA ASP A 149 -1.17 0.29 9.75
C ASP A 149 -2.37 -0.52 10.23
N ASP A 150 -2.28 -1.01 11.45
CA ASP A 150 -3.36 -1.77 12.12
C ASP A 150 -3.96 -2.85 11.21
N ILE A 151 -3.08 -3.65 10.60
CA ILE A 151 -3.48 -4.67 9.65
C ILE A 151 -4.26 -5.76 10.40
N PRO A 152 -5.50 -6.09 9.96
CA PRO A 152 -6.32 -7.12 10.60
C PRO A 152 -5.64 -8.49 10.65
N TRP A 153 -6.15 -9.35 11.52
CA TRP A 153 -5.74 -10.76 11.53
C TRP A 153 -5.89 -11.37 10.14
N ARG A 154 -4.97 -12.29 9.81
CA ARG A 154 -4.92 -12.96 8.48
C ARG A 154 -5.97 -14.08 8.36
N LYS A 155 -7.18 -13.86 8.89
CA LYS A 155 -8.30 -14.78 8.75
C LYS A 155 -9.10 -14.39 7.51
N GLU A 156 -9.30 -15.29 6.59
CA GLU A 156 -9.92 -15.05 5.28
C GLU A 156 -11.23 -14.27 5.37
N TYR A 157 -12.08 -14.56 6.36
CA TYR A 157 -13.37 -13.86 6.52
C TYR A 157 -13.27 -12.36 6.85
N LEU A 158 -12.07 -11.86 7.19
CA LEU A 158 -11.83 -10.44 7.45
C LEU A 158 -11.35 -9.69 6.20
N TRP A 159 -11.16 -10.38 5.08
CA TRP A 159 -10.61 -9.84 3.84
C TRP A 159 -11.54 -10.07 2.66
N ILE A 160 -11.49 -9.20 1.65
CA ILE A 160 -12.27 -9.38 0.41
C ILE A 160 -11.66 -10.48 -0.46
N ASP A 161 -10.34 -10.63 -0.40
CA ASP A 161 -9.54 -11.63 -1.13
C ASP A 161 -8.49 -12.22 -0.18
N GLU A 162 -7.50 -12.89 -0.70
CA GLU A 162 -6.43 -13.48 0.11
C GLU A 162 -5.72 -12.40 0.97
N PRO A 163 -5.60 -12.60 2.30
CA PRO A 163 -4.78 -11.74 3.12
C PRO A 163 -3.29 -11.87 2.75
N PRO A 164 -2.46 -10.86 3.04
CA PRO A 164 -1.01 -11.01 2.93
C PRO A 164 -0.51 -12.08 3.91
N LEU A 165 0.70 -12.61 3.70
CA LEU A 165 1.38 -13.43 4.68
C LEU A 165 1.46 -12.71 6.03
N GLU A 166 1.53 -13.46 7.14
CA GLU A 166 1.58 -12.87 8.48
C GLU A 166 2.80 -11.96 8.65
N LYS A 167 3.93 -12.35 8.06
CA LYS A 167 5.13 -11.53 7.95
C LYS A 167 5.93 -11.93 6.72
N ASP A 168 6.23 -10.95 5.86
CA ASP A 168 7.08 -11.10 4.70
C ASP A 168 7.93 -9.83 4.53
N LEU A 169 9.11 -9.83 5.14
CA LEU A 169 10.00 -8.68 5.12
C LEU A 169 10.62 -8.41 3.74
N GLU A 170 10.68 -9.41 2.86
CA GLU A 170 11.12 -9.21 1.47
C GLU A 170 10.15 -8.30 0.74
N LEU A 171 8.86 -8.52 0.90
CA LEU A 171 7.81 -7.68 0.34
C LEU A 171 7.48 -6.44 1.19
N GLY A 172 8.12 -6.29 2.35
CA GLY A 172 7.87 -5.17 3.27
C GLY A 172 6.57 -5.31 4.06
N VAL A 173 6.12 -6.53 4.29
CA VAL A 173 4.93 -6.86 5.08
C VAL A 173 5.33 -7.25 6.48
N GLY A 174 4.91 -6.48 7.47
CA GLY A 174 5.00 -6.82 8.88
C GLY A 174 3.69 -7.40 9.41
N LYS A 175 3.66 -7.66 10.69
CA LYS A 175 2.47 -8.18 11.37
C LYS A 175 1.38 -7.13 11.53
N LEU A 176 1.75 -5.90 11.89
CA LEU A 176 0.84 -4.79 12.21
C LEU A 176 0.93 -3.67 11.17
N VAL A 177 2.08 -3.50 10.53
CA VAL A 177 2.35 -2.46 9.55
C VAL A 177 2.93 -3.08 8.29
N ALA A 178 2.53 -2.60 7.13
CA ALA A 178 3.15 -3.00 5.86
C ALA A 178 3.35 -1.81 4.93
N TRP A 179 4.40 -1.86 4.14
CA TRP A 179 4.57 -0.96 3.00
C TRP A 179 3.52 -1.25 1.94
N GLN A 180 2.99 -0.23 1.28
CA GLN A 180 2.03 -0.38 0.17
C GLN A 180 2.58 -1.32 -0.92
N THR A 181 3.84 -1.14 -1.25
CA THR A 181 4.59 -2.02 -2.14
C THR A 181 6.09 -1.94 -1.83
N PRO A 182 6.90 -2.91 -2.25
CA PRO A 182 8.36 -2.82 -2.17
C PRO A 182 8.94 -1.59 -2.88
N LEU A 183 8.33 -1.12 -3.98
CA LEU A 183 8.75 0.11 -4.69
C LEU A 183 8.56 1.38 -3.85
N HIS A 184 7.52 1.46 -3.02
CA HIS A 184 7.35 2.57 -2.08
C HIS A 184 8.45 2.58 -1.01
N ARG A 185 8.80 1.40 -0.50
CA ARG A 185 9.92 1.20 0.43
C ARG A 185 11.25 1.62 -0.19
N GLU A 186 11.51 1.23 -1.45
CA GLU A 186 12.74 1.62 -2.15
C GLU A 186 12.81 3.13 -2.41
N ALA A 187 11.67 3.77 -2.72
CA ALA A 187 11.61 5.22 -2.88
C ALA A 187 12.03 5.97 -1.60
N ILE A 188 11.59 5.53 -0.44
CA ILE A 188 12.04 6.06 0.85
C ILE A 188 13.54 5.84 1.06
N LYS A 189 14.02 4.64 0.79
CA LYS A 189 15.44 4.29 0.95
C LYS A 189 16.35 5.15 0.06
N MET A 190 15.95 5.39 -1.20
CA MET A 190 16.67 6.28 -2.11
C MET A 190 16.68 7.73 -1.60
N THR A 191 15.53 8.24 -1.17
CA THR A 191 15.43 9.62 -0.68
C THR A 191 16.28 9.85 0.57
N LEU A 192 16.32 8.90 1.50
CA LEU A 192 17.15 8.99 2.71
C LEU A 192 18.66 8.97 2.38
N LYS A 193 19.07 8.22 1.34
CA LYS A 193 20.48 8.20 0.89
C LYS A 193 20.91 9.51 0.24
N SER A 194 20.02 10.14 -0.52
CA SER A 194 20.29 11.42 -1.22
C SER A 194 20.30 12.62 -0.27
N SER A 195 19.79 12.47 0.95
CA SER A 195 19.70 13.55 1.95
C SER A 195 20.91 13.59 2.91
N LYS A 196 21.93 12.79 2.64
CA LYS A 196 23.24 12.81 3.33
C LYS A 196 24.22 13.67 2.59
#